data_e78774f5149f84adffb45e45893570d9
#
_entry.id   e78774f5149f84adffb45e45893570d9
#
_cell.length_a   1.000
_cell.length_b   1.000
_cell.length_c   1.000
_cell.angle_alpha   90.00
_cell.angle_beta   90.00
_cell.angle_gamma   90.00
#
_symmetry.space_group_name_H-M   'P 1'
#
loop_
_entity.id
_entity.type
_entity.pdbx_description
1 polymer ?
#
loop_
_entity_poly.entity_id
_entity_poly.type
_entity_poly.pdbx_seq_one_letter_code
_entity_poly.pdbx_strand_id
1 'polypeptide(L)'
;MQTIPANQLLAGLTLAEPVTIRAVVTDSREVKPGCVFVCFPGERVDGHDFVEGALRSGAVAALVMHELPDAVLETAKAEGAAILRVDETARAFTTLARGWRGHLQGKVIALTGSMGKTTTKNLVRDVLSATFKTVATKANQNNELGVPRTLLEANADTEFVVVEMGMRGLGQLEELCAFVKPDISLITN
;
A
#
# COMPACT_ATOMS: atom_id res chain seq x y z
N MET A 1 -6.96 -6.79 15.40
CA MET A 1 -7.07 -6.58 13.95
C MET A 1 -7.85 -5.29 13.77
N GLN A 2 -7.19 -4.21 13.36
CA GLN A 2 -7.87 -2.91 13.24
C GLN A 2 -8.60 -2.90 11.89
N THR A 3 -9.90 -2.73 11.93
CA THR A 3 -10.74 -2.59 10.76
C THR A 3 -10.96 -1.11 10.51
N ILE A 4 -10.52 -0.62 9.37
CA ILE A 4 -10.72 0.79 9.00
C ILE A 4 -11.87 0.87 8.01
N PRO A 5 -12.90 1.68 8.28
CA PRO A 5 -13.95 1.92 7.32
C PRO A 5 -13.39 2.44 5.99
N ALA A 6 -13.84 1.88 4.88
CA ALA A 6 -13.33 2.24 3.56
C ALA A 6 -13.43 3.74 3.24
N ASN A 7 -14.46 4.42 3.75
CA ASN A 7 -14.64 5.87 3.59
C ASN A 7 -13.53 6.71 4.25
N GLN A 8 -12.82 6.17 5.25
CA GLN A 8 -11.67 6.85 5.87
C GLN A 8 -10.37 6.59 5.10
N LEU A 9 -10.22 5.41 4.50
CA LEU A 9 -9.06 5.05 3.68
C LEU A 9 -9.13 5.66 2.28
N LEU A 10 -10.33 5.74 1.75
CA LEU A 10 -10.64 6.15 0.38
C LEU A 10 -11.29 7.53 0.37
N ALA A 11 -10.80 8.49 1.17
CA ALA A 11 -11.34 9.84 1.22
C ALA A 11 -11.46 10.42 -0.21
N GLY A 12 -12.71 10.55 -0.71
CA GLY A 12 -13.02 10.93 -2.08
C GLY A 12 -13.52 9.81 -3.00
N LEU A 13 -13.51 8.55 -2.54
CA LEU A 13 -14.12 7.43 -3.24
C LEU A 13 -15.38 7.00 -2.47
N THR A 14 -16.54 7.10 -3.11
CA THR A 14 -17.81 6.75 -2.48
C THR A 14 -18.08 5.26 -2.65
N LEU A 15 -18.09 4.52 -1.56
CA LEU A 15 -18.59 3.15 -1.52
C LEU A 15 -20.07 3.19 -1.10
N ALA A 16 -20.89 2.39 -1.77
CA ALA A 16 -22.33 2.33 -1.48
C ALA A 16 -22.64 1.79 -0.07
N GLU A 17 -21.74 0.92 0.45
CA GLU A 17 -21.86 0.32 1.78
C GLU A 17 -20.54 0.40 2.54
N PRO A 18 -20.55 0.45 3.87
CA PRO A 18 -19.33 0.44 4.67
C PRO A 18 -18.62 -0.92 4.55
N VAL A 19 -17.46 -0.92 3.90
CA VAL A 19 -16.61 -2.10 3.72
C VAL A 19 -15.43 -2.03 4.68
N THR A 20 -15.14 -3.16 5.31
CA THR A 20 -13.99 -3.31 6.19
C THR A 20 -12.77 -3.76 5.40
N ILE A 21 -11.76 -2.90 5.31
CA ILE A 21 -10.50 -3.21 4.61
C ILE A 21 -9.49 -3.78 5.62
N ARG A 22 -8.95 -4.95 5.30
CA ARG A 22 -7.93 -5.65 6.12
C ARG A 22 -6.52 -5.50 5.59
N ALA A 23 -6.38 -5.39 4.27
CA ALA A 23 -5.11 -5.21 3.60
C ALA A 23 -5.32 -4.61 2.21
N VAL A 24 -4.26 -4.03 1.66
CA VAL A 24 -4.20 -3.56 0.27
C VAL A 24 -3.11 -4.37 -0.43
N VAL A 25 -3.46 -5.04 -1.52
CA VAL A 25 -2.56 -5.92 -2.26
C VAL A 25 -2.50 -5.54 -3.74
N THR A 26 -1.36 -5.77 -4.35
CA THR A 26 -1.11 -5.50 -5.77
C THR A 26 -0.79 -6.77 -6.57
N ASP A 27 -0.64 -7.90 -5.88
CA ASP A 27 -0.45 -9.23 -6.47
C ASP A 27 -1.72 -10.05 -6.20
N SER A 28 -2.38 -10.52 -7.26
CA SER A 28 -3.62 -11.31 -7.16
C SER A 28 -3.45 -12.59 -6.35
N ARG A 29 -2.23 -13.14 -6.27
CA ARG A 29 -1.89 -14.34 -5.48
C ARG A 29 -1.88 -14.09 -3.97
N GLU A 30 -1.77 -12.82 -3.56
CA GLU A 30 -1.77 -12.40 -2.15
C GLU A 30 -3.19 -12.03 -1.65
N VAL A 31 -4.19 -12.06 -2.52
CA VAL A 31 -5.57 -11.72 -2.16
C VAL A 31 -6.11 -12.69 -1.11
N LYS A 32 -6.69 -12.11 -0.07
CA LYS A 32 -7.41 -12.81 1.00
C LYS A 32 -8.71 -12.07 1.32
N PRO A 33 -9.68 -12.71 1.97
CA PRO A 33 -10.92 -12.05 2.33
C PRO A 33 -10.71 -10.74 3.09
N GLY A 34 -11.32 -9.66 2.58
CA GLY A 34 -11.19 -8.32 3.12
C GLY A 34 -10.07 -7.48 2.51
N CYS A 35 -9.36 -7.96 1.48
CA CYS A 35 -8.36 -7.16 0.77
C CYS A 35 -9.00 -6.18 -0.23
N VAL A 36 -8.31 -5.06 -0.44
CA VAL A 36 -8.46 -4.24 -1.66
C VAL A 36 -7.39 -4.65 -2.65
N PHE A 37 -7.79 -5.01 -3.85
CA PHE A 37 -6.88 -5.33 -4.93
C PHE A 37 -6.64 -4.09 -5.80
N VAL A 38 -5.37 -3.71 -6.00
CA VAL A 38 -4.98 -2.56 -6.81
C VAL A 38 -4.36 -3.03 -8.11
N CYS A 39 -5.00 -2.71 -9.24
CA CYS A 39 -4.56 -3.14 -10.56
C CYS A 39 -3.52 -2.16 -11.11
N PHE A 40 -2.29 -2.62 -11.28
CA PHE A 40 -1.27 -1.87 -12.00
C PHE A 40 -1.17 -2.38 -13.43
N PRO A 41 -1.18 -1.49 -14.44
CA PRO A 41 -0.84 -1.88 -15.80
C PRO A 41 0.64 -2.28 -15.85
N GLY A 42 0.95 -3.39 -16.48
CA GLY A 42 2.30 -3.88 -16.67
C GLY A 42 2.62 -4.10 -18.14
N GLU A 43 3.90 -4.11 -18.49
CA GLU A 43 4.34 -4.29 -19.89
C GLU A 43 3.99 -5.65 -20.49
N ARG A 44 3.93 -6.71 -19.68
CA ARG A 44 3.66 -8.09 -20.10
C ARG A 44 2.35 -8.64 -19.61
N VAL A 45 1.86 -8.12 -18.50
CA VAL A 45 0.68 -8.63 -17.80
C VAL A 45 -0.05 -7.44 -17.20
N ASP A 46 -1.32 -7.27 -17.53
CA ASP A 46 -2.15 -6.22 -16.94
C ASP A 46 -2.82 -6.75 -15.66
N GLY A 47 -2.70 -5.99 -14.57
CA GLY A 47 -3.34 -6.31 -13.29
C GLY A 47 -4.86 -6.42 -13.40
N HIS A 48 -5.46 -5.74 -14.37
CA HIS A 48 -6.92 -5.76 -14.61
C HIS A 48 -7.43 -7.15 -15.06
N ASP A 49 -6.58 -7.96 -15.69
CA ASP A 49 -6.93 -9.32 -16.12
C ASP A 49 -7.21 -10.26 -14.92
N PHE A 50 -6.76 -9.88 -13.73
CA PHE A 50 -6.89 -10.69 -12.51
C PHE A 50 -8.03 -10.25 -11.59
N VAL A 51 -8.78 -9.20 -11.96
CA VAL A 51 -9.84 -8.65 -11.09
C VAL A 51 -10.86 -9.70 -10.74
N GLU A 52 -11.37 -10.46 -11.72
CA GLU A 52 -12.38 -11.49 -11.45
C GLU A 52 -11.90 -12.54 -10.46
N GLY A 53 -10.67 -13.04 -10.65
CA GLY A 53 -10.04 -14.00 -9.73
C GLY A 53 -9.83 -13.43 -8.33
N ALA A 54 -9.45 -12.15 -8.24
CA ALA A 54 -9.28 -11.44 -6.96
C ALA A 54 -10.61 -11.30 -6.22
N LEU A 55 -11.69 -10.94 -6.92
CA LEU A 55 -13.05 -10.85 -6.34
C LEU A 55 -13.50 -12.19 -5.78
N ARG A 56 -13.39 -13.27 -6.58
CA ARG A 56 -13.71 -14.64 -6.16
C ARG A 56 -12.85 -15.14 -4.99
N SER A 57 -11.65 -14.58 -4.82
CA SER A 57 -10.74 -14.86 -3.69
C SER A 57 -11.05 -14.03 -2.44
N GLY A 58 -12.09 -13.18 -2.49
CA GLY A 58 -12.59 -12.41 -1.35
C GLY A 58 -12.06 -10.97 -1.28
N ALA A 59 -11.56 -10.41 -2.39
CA ALA A 59 -11.31 -8.98 -2.45
C ALA A 59 -12.65 -8.23 -2.28
N VAL A 60 -12.68 -7.28 -1.35
CA VAL A 60 -13.88 -6.47 -1.06
C VAL A 60 -13.97 -5.25 -1.97
N ALA A 61 -12.88 -4.91 -2.62
CA ALA A 61 -12.85 -3.88 -3.67
C ALA A 61 -11.68 -4.12 -4.63
N ALA A 62 -11.83 -3.61 -5.86
CA ALA A 62 -10.75 -3.51 -6.83
C ALA A 62 -10.62 -2.07 -7.34
N LEU A 63 -9.38 -1.54 -7.37
CA LEU A 63 -9.05 -0.25 -7.99
C LEU A 63 -8.60 -0.50 -9.42
N VAL A 64 -9.29 0.11 -10.37
CA VAL A 64 -9.09 -0.11 -11.80
C VAL A 64 -8.97 1.23 -12.56
N MET A 65 -8.29 1.24 -13.71
CA MET A 65 -8.12 2.46 -14.52
C MET A 65 -9.10 2.53 -15.70
N HIS A 66 -9.59 1.41 -16.17
CA HIS A 66 -10.50 1.32 -17.31
C HIS A 66 -11.75 0.48 -17.00
N GLU A 67 -12.69 0.48 -17.93
CA GLU A 67 -13.89 -0.32 -17.82
C GLU A 67 -13.57 -1.81 -17.88
N LEU A 68 -14.29 -2.57 -17.07
CA LEU A 68 -14.18 -4.03 -17.01
C LEU A 68 -15.30 -4.68 -17.81
N PRO A 69 -15.10 -5.89 -18.30
CA PRO A 69 -16.17 -6.68 -18.94
C PRO A 69 -17.37 -6.88 -18.02
N ASP A 70 -18.58 -6.93 -18.60
CA ASP A 70 -19.84 -7.13 -17.85
C ASP A 70 -19.80 -8.36 -16.95
N ALA A 71 -19.17 -9.45 -17.38
CA ALA A 71 -19.00 -10.65 -16.57
C ALA A 71 -18.26 -10.41 -15.26
N VAL A 72 -17.24 -9.51 -15.27
CA VAL A 72 -16.49 -9.13 -14.07
C VAL A 72 -17.35 -8.26 -13.14
N LEU A 73 -18.15 -7.36 -13.72
CA LEU A 73 -19.09 -6.52 -12.96
C LEU A 73 -20.18 -7.35 -12.29
N GLU A 74 -20.70 -8.39 -12.97
CA GLU A 74 -21.64 -9.33 -12.37
C GLU A 74 -20.98 -10.16 -11.24
N THR A 75 -19.73 -10.57 -11.41
CA THR A 75 -18.96 -11.22 -10.33
C THR A 75 -18.81 -10.27 -9.14
N ALA A 76 -18.48 -8.99 -9.36
CA ALA A 76 -18.38 -8.01 -8.28
C ALA A 76 -19.70 -7.87 -7.50
N LYS A 77 -20.84 -7.81 -8.19
CA LYS A 77 -22.16 -7.76 -7.55
C LYS A 77 -22.45 -9.04 -6.74
N ALA A 78 -22.16 -10.21 -7.30
CA ALA A 78 -22.39 -11.49 -6.64
C ALA A 78 -21.57 -11.65 -5.36
N GLU A 79 -20.30 -11.18 -5.37
CA GLU A 79 -19.40 -11.20 -4.22
C GLU A 79 -19.60 -10.01 -3.25
N GLY A 80 -20.49 -9.07 -3.56
CA GLY A 80 -20.71 -7.86 -2.76
C GLY A 80 -19.49 -6.93 -2.72
N ALA A 81 -18.64 -6.97 -3.75
CA ALA A 81 -17.41 -6.21 -3.85
C ALA A 81 -17.59 -4.93 -4.68
N ALA A 82 -16.80 -3.89 -4.36
CA ALA A 82 -16.83 -2.63 -5.07
C ALA A 82 -15.78 -2.58 -6.19
N ILE A 83 -16.16 -2.03 -7.35
CA ILE A 83 -15.22 -1.63 -8.39
C ILE A 83 -15.03 -0.12 -8.33
N LEU A 84 -13.81 0.31 -8.10
CA LEU A 84 -13.44 1.72 -7.94
C LEU A 84 -12.58 2.13 -9.14
N ARG A 85 -13.18 2.88 -10.06
CA ARG A 85 -12.45 3.43 -11.20
C ARG A 85 -11.71 4.69 -10.79
N VAL A 86 -10.43 4.74 -11.10
CA VAL A 86 -9.51 5.85 -10.82
C VAL A 86 -8.75 6.23 -12.07
N ASP A 87 -8.33 7.49 -12.16
CA ASP A 87 -7.55 7.96 -13.31
C ASP A 87 -6.16 7.34 -13.36
N GLU A 88 -5.55 7.12 -12.16
CA GLU A 88 -4.22 6.55 -12.02
C GLU A 88 -4.13 5.72 -10.73
N THR A 89 -3.87 4.42 -10.89
CA THR A 89 -3.77 3.49 -9.74
C THR A 89 -2.59 3.78 -8.83
N ALA A 90 -1.47 4.28 -9.36
CA ALA A 90 -0.31 4.66 -8.55
C ALA A 90 -0.65 5.81 -7.58
N ARG A 91 -1.38 6.81 -8.04
CA ARG A 91 -1.84 7.92 -7.22
C ARG A 91 -2.87 7.48 -6.18
N ALA A 92 -3.81 6.61 -6.58
CA ALA A 92 -4.79 6.03 -5.66
C ALA A 92 -4.10 5.18 -4.58
N PHE A 93 -3.10 4.38 -4.95
CA PHE A 93 -2.30 3.58 -4.04
C PHE A 93 -1.55 4.42 -3.00
N THR A 94 -0.92 5.52 -3.43
CA THR A 94 -0.29 6.49 -2.52
C THR A 94 -1.33 7.16 -1.59
N THR A 95 -2.53 7.43 -2.10
CA THR A 95 -3.64 8.00 -1.28
C THR A 95 -4.09 7.01 -0.21
N LEU A 96 -4.21 5.72 -0.55
CA LEU A 96 -4.47 4.64 0.42
C LEU A 96 -3.39 4.59 1.50
N ALA A 97 -2.11 4.61 1.10
CA ALA A 97 -1.00 4.59 2.05
C ALA A 97 -0.99 5.82 2.97
N ARG A 98 -1.33 6.99 2.46
CA ARG A 98 -1.47 8.23 3.24
C ARG A 98 -2.58 8.11 4.29
N GLY A 99 -3.74 7.60 3.90
CA GLY A 99 -4.84 7.32 4.82
C GLY A 99 -4.44 6.30 5.89
N TRP A 100 -3.83 5.20 5.45
CA TRP A 100 -3.35 4.13 6.34
C TRP A 100 -2.32 4.62 7.35
N ARG A 101 -1.36 5.48 6.94
CA ARG A 101 -0.37 6.10 7.84
C ARG A 101 -1.01 6.82 9.03
N GLY A 102 -2.16 7.46 8.83
CA GLY A 102 -2.90 8.14 9.89
C GLY A 102 -3.45 7.20 10.97
N HIS A 103 -3.57 5.91 10.69
CA HIS A 103 -4.07 4.89 11.61
C HIS A 103 -2.96 4.07 12.28
N LEU A 104 -1.71 4.15 11.78
CA LEU A 104 -0.57 3.47 12.37
C LEU A 104 -0.18 4.14 13.69
N GLN A 105 -0.11 3.36 14.76
CA GLN A 105 0.34 3.80 16.07
C GLN A 105 1.86 3.66 16.24
N GLY A 106 2.47 2.78 15.45
CA GLY A 106 3.90 2.53 15.46
C GLY A 106 4.72 3.70 14.93
N LYS A 107 5.98 3.76 15.33
CA LYS A 107 6.93 4.78 14.89
C LYS A 107 7.44 4.49 13.49
N VAL A 108 7.50 5.52 12.65
CA VAL A 108 8.05 5.43 11.30
C VAL A 108 9.46 6.01 11.27
N ILE A 109 10.42 5.19 10.87
CA ILE A 109 11.82 5.55 10.68
C ILE A 109 12.07 5.61 9.18
N ALA A 110 12.37 6.78 8.65
CA ALA A 110 12.72 6.96 7.25
C ALA A 110 14.24 7.06 7.06
N LEU A 111 14.74 6.37 6.03
CA LEU A 111 16.16 6.40 5.67
C LEU A 111 16.33 6.88 4.23
N THR A 112 17.27 7.79 4.03
CA THR A 112 17.71 8.21 2.70
C THR A 112 19.22 8.44 2.68
N GLY A 113 19.78 8.82 1.53
CA GLY A 113 21.20 9.09 1.31
C GLY A 113 21.66 8.57 -0.04
N SER A 114 22.90 8.86 -0.42
CA SER A 114 23.49 8.38 -1.69
C SER A 114 23.94 6.93 -1.58
N MET A 115 24.58 6.53 -0.47
CA MET A 115 25.11 5.19 -0.21
C MET A 115 24.69 4.67 1.16
N GLY A 116 24.72 3.34 1.34
CA GLY A 116 24.49 2.72 2.64
C GLY A 116 23.03 2.60 3.10
N LYS A 117 22.06 3.14 2.37
CA LYS A 117 20.63 3.09 2.73
C LYS A 117 20.15 1.67 3.07
N THR A 118 20.28 0.74 2.14
CA THR A 118 19.79 -0.63 2.29
C THR A 118 20.49 -1.38 3.41
N THR A 119 21.80 -1.18 3.57
CA THR A 119 22.56 -1.78 4.68
C THR A 119 22.06 -1.24 6.01
N THR A 120 21.96 0.08 6.16
CA THR A 120 21.47 0.72 7.38
C THR A 120 20.04 0.31 7.70
N LYS A 121 19.15 0.30 6.69
CA LYS A 121 17.76 -0.18 6.83
C LYS A 121 17.73 -1.61 7.37
N ASN A 122 18.54 -2.53 6.81
CA ASN A 122 18.56 -3.91 7.26
C ASN A 122 19.05 -4.02 8.71
N LEU A 123 20.12 -3.31 9.08
CA LEU A 123 20.63 -3.27 10.46
C LEU A 123 19.56 -2.74 11.43
N VAL A 124 18.93 -1.61 11.11
CA VAL A 124 17.86 -1.03 11.95
C VAL A 124 16.69 -2.01 12.08
N ARG A 125 16.24 -2.61 10.98
CA ARG A 125 15.19 -3.64 11.00
C ARG A 125 15.58 -4.80 11.91
N ASP A 126 16.77 -5.37 11.75
CA ASP A 126 17.18 -6.58 12.46
C ASP A 126 17.32 -6.32 13.97
N VAL A 127 17.87 -5.16 14.36
CA VAL A 127 17.94 -4.74 15.76
C VAL A 127 16.54 -4.56 16.36
N LEU A 128 15.65 -3.83 15.67
CA LEU A 128 14.30 -3.59 16.18
C LEU A 128 13.47 -4.88 16.21
N SER A 129 13.58 -5.73 15.19
CA SER A 129 12.83 -6.99 15.11
C SER A 129 13.20 -7.99 16.18
N ALA A 130 14.35 -7.83 16.86
CA ALA A 130 14.70 -8.66 18.01
C ALA A 130 13.73 -8.50 19.20
N THR A 131 13.05 -7.36 19.28
CA THR A 131 12.16 -7.05 20.44
C THR A 131 10.78 -6.56 20.00
N PHE A 132 10.68 -5.88 18.86
CA PHE A 132 9.49 -5.17 18.42
C PHE A 132 8.92 -5.75 17.12
N LYS A 133 7.60 -5.68 16.95
CA LYS A 133 6.95 -6.00 15.67
C LYS A 133 7.32 -4.93 14.64
N THR A 134 8.21 -5.27 13.75
CA THR A 134 8.81 -4.34 12.78
C THR A 134 8.49 -4.73 11.34
N VAL A 135 8.03 -3.77 10.56
CA VAL A 135 7.89 -3.85 9.09
C VAL A 135 8.98 -3.00 8.46
N ALA A 136 9.58 -3.46 7.37
CA ALA A 136 10.61 -2.70 6.66
C ALA A 136 10.50 -2.84 5.15
N THR A 137 10.95 -1.80 4.43
CA THR A 137 11.06 -1.83 2.97
C THR A 137 11.80 -3.08 2.50
N LYS A 138 11.15 -3.86 1.64
CA LYS A 138 11.70 -5.10 1.06
C LYS A 138 12.65 -4.76 -0.09
N ALA A 139 13.77 -5.45 -0.12
CA ALA A 139 14.79 -5.28 -1.16
C ALA A 139 15.10 -3.78 -1.40
N ASN A 140 15.01 -3.34 -2.65
CA ASN A 140 15.22 -1.97 -3.10
C ASN A 140 13.90 -1.25 -3.48
N GLN A 141 12.78 -1.63 -2.88
CA GLN A 141 11.46 -1.02 -3.13
C GLN A 141 11.36 0.35 -2.44
N ASN A 142 12.20 1.28 -2.84
CA ASN A 142 12.39 2.59 -2.20
C ASN A 142 11.86 3.77 -3.04
N ASN A 143 11.06 3.46 -4.05
CA ASN A 143 10.46 4.42 -4.99
C ASN A 143 9.00 4.76 -4.64
N GLU A 144 8.35 5.51 -5.52
CA GLU A 144 6.96 5.98 -5.42
C GLU A 144 5.90 4.88 -5.28
N LEU A 145 6.23 3.61 -5.57
CA LEU A 145 5.34 2.46 -5.36
C LEU A 145 5.76 1.61 -4.15
N GLY A 146 7.06 1.47 -3.93
CA GLY A 146 7.60 0.64 -2.86
C GLY A 146 7.41 1.25 -1.47
N VAL A 147 7.54 2.57 -1.37
CA VAL A 147 7.32 3.30 -0.11
C VAL A 147 5.86 3.18 0.37
N PRO A 148 4.84 3.46 -0.46
CA PRO A 148 3.45 3.20 -0.08
C PRO A 148 3.19 1.75 0.31
N ARG A 149 3.75 0.79 -0.43
CA ARG A 149 3.62 -0.64 -0.12
C ARG A 149 4.12 -0.97 1.27
N THR A 150 5.29 -0.45 1.66
CA THR A 150 5.87 -0.65 2.99
C THR A 150 4.93 -0.17 4.10
N LEU A 151 4.29 0.99 3.93
CA LEU A 151 3.31 1.50 4.90
C LEU A 151 2.06 0.62 4.97
N LEU A 152 1.55 0.14 3.82
CA LEU A 152 0.35 -0.69 3.73
C LEU A 152 0.56 -2.14 4.24
N GLU A 153 1.80 -2.62 4.33
CA GLU A 153 2.14 -3.89 4.99
C GLU A 153 2.08 -3.80 6.52
N ALA A 154 2.21 -2.61 7.10
CA ALA A 154 2.08 -2.40 8.53
C ALA A 154 0.63 -2.54 9.00
N ASN A 155 0.43 -2.97 10.24
CA ASN A 155 -0.90 -3.13 10.86
C ASN A 155 -0.93 -2.52 12.25
N ALA A 156 -2.06 -2.67 12.96
CA ALA A 156 -2.25 -2.09 14.30
C ALA A 156 -1.23 -2.58 15.35
N ASP A 157 -0.69 -3.77 15.15
CA ASP A 157 0.29 -4.36 16.06
C ASP A 157 1.73 -3.97 15.71
N THR A 158 1.95 -3.29 14.57
CA THR A 158 3.27 -2.88 14.13
C THR A 158 3.77 -1.74 14.99
N GLU A 159 4.91 -1.93 15.65
CA GLU A 159 5.52 -0.94 16.55
C GLU A 159 6.53 -0.06 15.82
N PHE A 160 7.19 -0.60 14.79
CA PHE A 160 8.12 0.16 13.95
C PHE A 160 7.92 -0.13 12.48
N VAL A 161 7.97 0.93 11.67
CA VAL A 161 8.02 0.85 10.21
C VAL A 161 9.31 1.49 9.74
N VAL A 162 10.19 0.73 9.10
CA VAL A 162 11.49 1.20 8.61
C VAL A 162 11.40 1.39 7.10
N VAL A 163 11.35 2.64 6.66
CA VAL A 163 11.11 3.00 5.26
C VAL A 163 12.40 3.50 4.61
N GLU A 164 12.87 2.77 3.59
CA GLU A 164 13.94 3.26 2.72
C GLU A 164 13.33 4.14 1.63
N MET A 165 13.80 5.39 1.52
CA MET A 165 13.36 6.36 0.52
C MET A 165 14.51 6.69 -0.43
N GLY A 166 14.34 6.29 -1.70
CA GLY A 166 15.22 6.66 -2.80
C GLY A 166 14.79 7.99 -3.41
N MET A 167 15.73 8.69 -4.01
CA MET A 167 15.44 9.85 -4.85
C MET A 167 16.22 9.79 -6.15
N ARG A 168 15.62 10.26 -7.23
CA ARG A 168 16.22 10.42 -8.57
C ARG A 168 16.25 11.86 -9.01
N GLY A 169 15.58 12.76 -8.28
CA GLY A 169 15.45 14.17 -8.60
C GLY A 169 15.02 15.02 -7.42
N LEU A 170 15.09 16.32 -7.60
CA LEU A 170 14.66 17.31 -6.62
C LEU A 170 13.16 17.18 -6.34
N GLY A 171 12.75 17.40 -5.08
CA GLY A 171 11.36 17.38 -4.63
C GLY A 171 10.82 15.98 -4.27
N GLN A 172 11.38 14.89 -4.78
CA GLN A 172 10.85 13.55 -4.54
C GLN A 172 10.82 13.14 -3.05
N LEU A 173 11.85 13.48 -2.29
CA LEU A 173 11.83 13.22 -0.84
C LEU A 173 10.77 14.03 -0.12
N GLU A 174 10.52 15.26 -0.55
CA GLU A 174 9.46 16.10 0.00
C GLU A 174 8.08 15.44 -0.23
N GLU A 175 7.83 14.98 -1.45
CA GLU A 175 6.60 14.25 -1.79
C GLU A 175 6.43 12.98 -0.97
N LEU A 176 7.50 12.18 -0.81
CA LEU A 176 7.48 10.98 0.01
C LEU A 176 7.25 11.32 1.49
N CYS A 177 7.94 12.30 2.04
CA CYS A 177 7.78 12.74 3.42
C CYS A 177 6.38 13.27 3.71
N ALA A 178 5.73 13.90 2.74
CA ALA A 178 4.39 14.46 2.89
C ALA A 178 3.32 13.42 3.29
N PHE A 179 3.48 12.15 2.88
CA PHE A 179 2.57 11.08 3.28
C PHE A 179 3.19 10.07 4.26
N VAL A 180 4.50 9.81 4.20
CA VAL A 180 5.20 8.92 5.14
C VAL A 180 5.19 9.50 6.56
N LYS A 181 5.35 10.82 6.70
CA LYS A 181 5.39 11.54 7.97
C LYS A 181 6.28 10.82 8.99
N PRO A 182 7.59 10.74 8.75
CA PRO A 182 8.48 9.98 9.62
C PRO A 182 8.59 10.61 11.01
N ASP A 183 8.61 9.77 12.04
CA ASP A 183 8.91 10.18 13.40
C ASP A 183 10.42 10.36 13.61
N ILE A 184 11.23 9.59 12.87
CA ILE A 184 12.69 9.61 12.92
C ILE A 184 13.20 9.58 11.47
N SER A 185 14.19 10.41 11.17
CA SER A 185 14.85 10.43 9.86
C SER A 185 16.35 10.17 10.00
N LEU A 186 16.87 9.28 9.16
CA LEU A 186 18.28 8.95 9.05
C LEU A 186 18.77 9.30 7.64
N ILE A 187 19.85 10.05 7.57
CA ILE A 187 20.51 10.37 6.30
C ILE A 187 21.87 9.68 6.33
N THR A 188 22.05 8.73 5.42
CA THR A 188 23.35 8.09 5.18
C THR A 188 24.13 8.93 4.16
N ASN A 189 25.38 8.66 4.02
CA ASN A 189 26.30 9.41 3.15
C ASN A 189 25.76 9.66 1.74
#